data_9c3ac9393cb37d48294e57f083a48e90
#
_entry.id   9c3ac9393cb37d48294e57f083a48e90
#
_cell.length_a   1.000
_cell.length_b   1.000
_cell.length_c   1.000
_cell.angle_alpha   90.00
_cell.angle_beta   90.00
_cell.angle_gamma   90.00
#
_symmetry.space_group_name_H-M   'P 1'
#
loop_
_entity.id
_entity.type
_entity.pdbx_description
1 polymer ?
#
loop_
_entity_poly.entity_id
_entity_poly.type
_entity_poly.pdbx_seq_one_letter_code
_entity_poly.pdbx_strand_id
1 'polypeptide(L)'
;MLKLTGFAAFMWLLHFAGDYRTKNPRFGGGARPWDVLASWDGWWYQQIAVHGYDPQLVPIPGATGPITLEGNSAAFFPLYPALMRLVSELTGLGPYGAGLLVSVVASLAAALGIYAVTERLGGRRAGLAAAGLWAVWPGSGVEWAVYSDSLYVALAVWACHAVLSRRWLTAGLLTCVAGLNRPTAAALIAAVVVAALLALYRCRDGILRPVAAMVAAPLGLLAYLGWVGHQMGDYSGYFKLQSGAWAHEWDYGRHTLDVLTSVPVGHFDYLSAWPFADLIGIGVVLLALALLLLLIRLRPPAVLMVYTVLTLVLVLGSQQIFGNVSRYLLPLFPLFLPLALALRRLSLTHLLMLLGIAALASGSYAGYGLFELGVP
;
A
#
# COMPACT_ATOMS: atom_id res chain seq x y z
N MET A 1 -6.63 20.17 -0.08
CA MET A 1 -5.63 21.06 -0.68
C MET A 1 -4.30 20.34 -0.94
N LEU A 2 -3.58 19.77 0.05
CA LEU A 2 -2.28 19.11 -0.17
C LEU A 2 -2.31 18.06 -1.30
N LYS A 3 -3.31 17.17 -1.31
CA LYS A 3 -3.47 16.18 -2.37
C LYS A 3 -3.70 16.81 -3.75
N LEU A 4 -4.49 17.88 -3.84
CA LEU A 4 -4.71 18.59 -5.09
C LEU A 4 -3.44 19.28 -5.60
N THR A 5 -2.62 19.85 -4.68
CA THR A 5 -1.32 20.42 -5.03
C THR A 5 -0.37 19.36 -5.60
N GLY A 6 -0.25 18.21 -4.92
CA GLY A 6 0.56 17.10 -5.39
C GLY A 6 0.06 16.51 -6.72
N PHE A 7 -1.25 16.33 -6.86
CA PHE A 7 -1.85 15.87 -8.11
C PHE A 7 -1.63 16.83 -9.28
N ALA A 8 -1.72 18.14 -9.03
CA ALA A 8 -1.44 19.14 -10.06
C ALA A 8 0.02 19.08 -10.53
N ALA A 9 0.98 18.94 -9.60
CA ALA A 9 2.39 18.76 -9.93
C ALA A 9 2.62 17.46 -10.72
N PHE A 10 1.98 16.37 -10.30
CA PHE A 10 2.01 15.08 -10.97
C PHE A 10 1.55 15.19 -12.44
N MET A 11 0.35 15.71 -12.67
CA MET A 11 -0.23 15.83 -14.01
C MET A 11 0.55 16.81 -14.88
N TRP A 12 1.04 17.90 -14.29
CA TRP A 12 1.83 18.90 -15.02
C TRP A 12 3.13 18.30 -15.56
N LEU A 13 3.90 17.61 -14.70
CA LEU A 13 5.16 16.97 -15.13
C LEU A 13 4.92 15.86 -16.14
N LEU A 14 3.93 15.02 -15.92
CA LEU A 14 3.59 13.95 -16.84
C LEU A 14 3.15 14.49 -18.22
N HIS A 15 2.43 15.61 -18.24
CA HIS A 15 2.02 16.25 -19.50
C HIS A 15 3.19 16.79 -20.31
N PHE A 16 4.18 17.41 -19.66
CA PHE A 16 5.30 18.08 -20.35
C PHE A 16 6.51 17.16 -20.59
N ALA A 17 6.77 16.22 -19.73
CA ALA A 17 7.97 15.38 -19.76
C ALA A 17 7.70 13.91 -20.03
N GLY A 18 6.44 13.46 -19.93
CA GLY A 18 6.08 12.06 -20.12
C GLY A 18 5.96 11.66 -21.59
N ASP A 19 6.36 10.44 -21.89
CA ASP A 19 6.23 9.82 -23.21
C ASP A 19 5.02 8.86 -23.30
N TYR A 20 4.04 9.04 -22.43
CA TYR A 20 2.86 8.18 -22.30
C TYR A 20 2.12 7.91 -23.61
N ARG A 21 2.22 8.82 -24.61
CA ARG A 21 1.59 8.65 -25.91
C ARG A 21 2.24 7.55 -26.76
N THR A 22 3.48 7.20 -26.48
CA THR A 22 4.23 6.17 -27.20
C THR A 22 4.23 4.82 -26.51
N LYS A 23 3.85 4.78 -25.22
CA LYS A 23 3.81 3.58 -24.38
C LYS A 23 2.51 2.79 -24.58
N ASN A 24 2.59 1.50 -24.30
CA ASN A 24 1.39 0.66 -24.23
C ASN A 24 0.52 1.08 -23.02
N PRO A 25 -0.82 1.15 -23.15
CA PRO A 25 -1.73 1.49 -22.05
C PRO A 25 -1.57 0.61 -20.78
N ARG A 26 -1.15 -0.65 -20.96
CA ARG A 26 -0.84 -1.54 -19.84
C ARG A 26 0.37 -1.06 -19.03
N PHE A 27 1.34 -0.40 -19.66
CA PHE A 27 2.66 -0.06 -19.10
C PHE A 27 2.92 1.45 -19.09
N GLY A 28 1.98 2.24 -18.63
CA GLY A 28 2.16 3.67 -18.46
C GLY A 28 1.77 4.51 -19.69
N GLY A 29 1.08 3.94 -20.68
CA GLY A 29 0.64 4.63 -21.88
C GLY A 29 -0.79 5.14 -21.83
N GLY A 30 -1.14 5.93 -22.85
CA GLY A 30 -2.49 6.44 -23.08
C GLY A 30 -2.51 7.68 -23.98
N ALA A 31 -3.70 8.10 -24.40
CA ALA A 31 -3.87 9.30 -25.23
C ALA A 31 -3.64 10.61 -24.44
N ARG A 32 -3.85 10.54 -23.13
CA ARG A 32 -3.83 11.69 -22.20
C ARG A 32 -3.03 11.35 -20.96
N PRO A 33 -2.44 12.34 -20.24
CA PRO A 33 -1.62 12.07 -19.08
C PRO A 33 -2.38 11.33 -17.95
N TRP A 34 -3.67 11.58 -17.78
CA TRP A 34 -4.46 10.87 -16.75
C TRP A 34 -4.79 9.43 -17.10
N ASP A 35 -4.63 8.97 -18.34
CA ASP A 35 -4.82 7.57 -18.72
C ASP A 35 -3.76 6.68 -18.01
N VAL A 36 -2.58 7.24 -17.71
CA VAL A 36 -1.50 6.58 -16.99
C VAL A 36 -1.93 6.13 -15.58
N LEU A 37 -2.90 6.81 -14.96
CA LEU A 37 -3.44 6.43 -13.65
C LEU A 37 -4.14 5.07 -13.63
N ALA A 38 -4.46 4.53 -14.78
CA ALA A 38 -5.11 3.23 -14.95
C ALA A 38 -4.18 2.15 -15.52
N SER A 39 -2.88 2.44 -15.62
CA SER A 39 -1.86 1.50 -16.09
C SER A 39 -1.34 0.60 -14.97
N TRP A 40 -0.50 -0.37 -15.30
CA TRP A 40 0.12 -1.34 -14.39
C TRP A 40 -0.94 -2.12 -13.57
N ASP A 41 -0.95 -1.98 -12.24
CA ASP A 41 -1.98 -2.63 -11.39
C ASP A 41 -3.39 -2.20 -11.81
N GLY A 42 -3.55 -0.91 -12.15
CA GLY A 42 -4.83 -0.34 -12.58
C GLY A 42 -5.40 -1.01 -13.83
N TRP A 43 -4.53 -1.43 -14.75
CA TRP A 43 -4.96 -2.19 -15.92
C TRP A 43 -5.52 -3.56 -15.51
N TRP A 44 -4.84 -4.29 -14.61
CA TRP A 44 -5.31 -5.58 -14.12
C TRP A 44 -6.63 -5.46 -13.36
N TYR A 45 -6.77 -4.46 -12.48
CA TYR A 45 -8.04 -4.24 -11.77
C TYR A 45 -9.21 -3.98 -12.70
N GLN A 46 -9.00 -3.24 -13.79
CA GLN A 46 -10.04 -3.03 -14.81
C GLN A 46 -10.38 -4.32 -15.53
N GLN A 47 -9.38 -5.12 -15.94
CA GLN A 47 -9.63 -6.43 -16.58
C GLN A 47 -10.45 -7.34 -15.66
N ILE A 48 -10.10 -7.41 -14.37
CA ILE A 48 -10.84 -8.23 -13.40
C ILE A 48 -12.27 -7.70 -13.20
N ALA A 49 -12.45 -6.39 -13.09
CA ALA A 49 -13.77 -5.79 -12.92
C ALA A 49 -14.71 -6.09 -14.08
N VAL A 50 -14.19 -6.18 -15.31
CA VAL A 50 -14.98 -6.44 -16.53
C VAL A 50 -15.11 -7.93 -16.83
N HIS A 51 -13.99 -8.66 -16.83
CA HIS A 51 -13.91 -10.03 -17.34
C HIS A 51 -13.86 -11.10 -16.24
N GLY A 52 -13.57 -10.71 -14.99
CA GLY A 52 -13.38 -11.65 -13.88
C GLY A 52 -11.97 -12.22 -13.84
N TYR A 53 -11.84 -13.39 -13.21
CA TYR A 53 -10.57 -14.06 -12.96
C TYR A 53 -10.33 -15.22 -13.92
N ASP A 54 -9.07 -15.36 -14.33
CA ASP A 54 -8.57 -16.53 -15.07
C ASP A 54 -7.26 -17.02 -14.42
N PRO A 55 -7.33 -17.77 -13.30
CA PRO A 55 -6.17 -18.23 -12.54
C PRO A 55 -5.47 -19.40 -13.21
N GLN A 56 -4.31 -19.15 -13.82
CA GLN A 56 -3.48 -20.14 -14.49
C GLN A 56 -2.00 -19.93 -14.16
N LEU A 57 -1.20 -21.01 -14.30
CA LEU A 57 0.26 -20.94 -14.28
C LEU A 57 0.79 -21.28 -15.67
N VAL A 58 0.99 -20.25 -16.50
CA VAL A 58 1.46 -20.41 -17.89
C VAL A 58 2.95 -20.10 -17.96
N PRO A 59 3.82 -21.09 -18.23
CA PRO A 59 5.25 -20.87 -18.41
C PRO A 59 5.55 -20.03 -19.66
N ILE A 60 6.51 -19.11 -19.56
CA ILE A 60 7.04 -18.39 -20.71
C ILE A 60 8.11 -19.27 -21.38
N PRO A 61 7.93 -19.71 -22.63
CA PRO A 61 8.90 -20.56 -23.31
C PRO A 61 10.25 -19.86 -23.45
N GLY A 62 11.35 -20.53 -23.03
CA GLY A 62 12.70 -19.98 -23.16
C GLY A 62 13.04 -18.83 -22.23
N ALA A 63 12.27 -18.60 -21.17
CA ALA A 63 12.58 -17.57 -20.18
C ALA A 63 13.96 -17.81 -19.53
N THR A 64 14.83 -16.80 -19.52
CA THR A 64 16.18 -16.86 -18.95
C THR A 64 16.38 -15.93 -17.74
N GLY A 65 15.38 -15.10 -17.43
CA GLY A 65 15.40 -14.14 -16.33
C GLY A 65 14.55 -14.57 -15.12
N PRO A 66 14.35 -13.65 -14.16
CA PRO A 66 13.54 -13.91 -12.97
C PRO A 66 12.04 -14.07 -13.29
N ILE A 67 11.59 -13.60 -14.45
CA ILE A 67 10.21 -13.75 -14.91
C ILE A 67 10.11 -15.00 -15.78
N THR A 68 9.43 -16.02 -15.26
CA THR A 68 9.30 -17.34 -15.87
C THR A 68 7.85 -17.74 -16.18
N LEU A 69 6.89 -17.00 -15.64
CA LEU A 69 5.46 -17.22 -15.86
C LEU A 69 4.81 -15.95 -16.45
N GLU A 70 3.77 -16.17 -17.25
CA GLU A 70 2.90 -15.07 -17.67
C GLU A 70 2.12 -14.52 -16.49
N GLY A 71 2.00 -13.18 -16.43
CA GLY A 71 1.17 -12.52 -15.44
C GLY A 71 -0.31 -12.77 -15.69
N ASN A 72 -1.08 -13.01 -14.63
CA ASN A 72 -2.52 -13.17 -14.73
C ASN A 72 -3.29 -12.49 -13.58
N SER A 73 -4.63 -12.50 -13.68
CA SER A 73 -5.54 -11.82 -12.77
C SER A 73 -5.44 -12.30 -11.31
N ALA A 74 -5.06 -13.57 -11.08
CA ALA A 74 -5.02 -14.16 -9.73
C ALA A 74 -3.93 -13.57 -8.80
N ALA A 75 -3.00 -12.76 -9.33
CA ALA A 75 -2.06 -11.99 -8.50
C ALA A 75 -2.73 -10.86 -7.73
N PHE A 76 -3.92 -10.41 -8.15
CA PHE A 76 -4.64 -9.25 -7.64
C PHE A 76 -5.85 -9.66 -6.81
N PHE A 77 -5.98 -9.11 -5.62
CA PHE A 77 -7.03 -9.47 -4.65
C PHE A 77 -8.41 -8.92 -5.01
N PRO A 78 -9.51 -9.60 -4.60
CA PRO A 78 -10.84 -9.38 -5.19
C PRO A 78 -11.59 -8.14 -4.70
N LEU A 79 -11.28 -7.59 -3.53
CA LEU A 79 -12.10 -6.54 -2.94
C LEU A 79 -12.16 -5.28 -3.81
N TYR A 80 -10.99 -4.81 -4.29
CA TYR A 80 -10.93 -3.57 -5.06
C TYR A 80 -11.65 -3.67 -6.41
N PRO A 81 -11.40 -4.66 -7.27
CA PRO A 81 -12.14 -4.81 -8.52
C PRO A 81 -13.63 -5.12 -8.33
N ALA A 82 -14.01 -5.80 -7.25
CA ALA A 82 -15.43 -6.02 -6.91
C ALA A 82 -16.13 -4.68 -6.57
N LEU A 83 -15.46 -3.80 -5.80
CA LEU A 83 -15.97 -2.46 -5.54
C LEU A 83 -16.03 -1.60 -6.81
N MET A 84 -15.03 -1.71 -7.69
CA MET A 84 -15.06 -1.03 -8.99
C MET A 84 -16.28 -1.43 -9.81
N ARG A 85 -16.57 -2.75 -9.91
CA ARG A 85 -17.76 -3.27 -10.59
C ARG A 85 -19.04 -2.74 -9.95
N LEU A 86 -19.17 -2.84 -8.63
CA LEU A 86 -20.33 -2.33 -7.90
C LEU A 86 -20.58 -0.83 -8.15
N VAL A 87 -19.52 -0.01 -8.02
CA VAL A 87 -19.62 1.43 -8.27
C VAL A 87 -19.97 1.73 -9.73
N SER A 88 -19.38 0.99 -10.67
CA SER A 88 -19.70 1.11 -12.11
C SER A 88 -21.20 0.84 -12.36
N GLU A 89 -21.74 -0.23 -11.80
CA GLU A 89 -23.16 -0.62 -11.94
C GLU A 89 -24.11 0.40 -11.30
N LEU A 90 -23.73 0.96 -10.14
CA LEU A 90 -24.58 1.92 -9.42
C LEU A 90 -24.55 3.33 -10.03
N THR A 91 -23.45 3.74 -10.63
CA THR A 91 -23.23 5.14 -11.07
C THR A 91 -23.24 5.31 -12.59
N GLY A 92 -23.09 4.23 -13.35
CA GLY A 92 -22.88 4.26 -14.80
C GLY A 92 -21.48 4.71 -15.22
N LEU A 93 -20.54 4.93 -14.29
CA LEU A 93 -19.15 5.21 -14.61
C LEU A 93 -18.49 3.99 -15.23
N GLY A 94 -17.59 4.21 -16.21
CA GLY A 94 -16.72 3.13 -16.69
C GLY A 94 -15.77 2.62 -15.59
N PRO A 95 -15.15 1.42 -15.76
CA PRO A 95 -14.28 0.80 -14.74
C PRO A 95 -13.17 1.73 -14.23
N TYR A 96 -12.58 2.52 -15.12
CA TYR A 96 -11.58 3.55 -14.78
C TYR A 96 -12.13 4.58 -13.79
N GLY A 97 -13.26 5.21 -14.14
CA GLY A 97 -13.88 6.25 -13.28
C GLY A 97 -14.36 5.69 -11.95
N ALA A 98 -14.92 4.47 -11.96
CA ALA A 98 -15.32 3.75 -10.74
C ALA A 98 -14.11 3.46 -9.84
N GLY A 99 -12.99 2.99 -10.42
CA GLY A 99 -11.75 2.74 -9.69
C GLY A 99 -11.18 4.00 -9.04
N LEU A 100 -11.11 5.12 -9.79
CA LEU A 100 -10.68 6.40 -9.23
C LEU A 100 -11.57 6.87 -8.09
N LEU A 101 -12.89 6.73 -8.23
CA LEU A 101 -13.83 7.10 -7.17
C LEU A 101 -13.59 6.27 -5.90
N VAL A 102 -13.41 4.96 -6.03
CA VAL A 102 -13.07 4.07 -4.90
C VAL A 102 -11.76 4.51 -4.25
N SER A 103 -10.70 4.76 -5.03
CA SER A 103 -9.39 5.20 -4.51
C SER A 103 -9.48 6.52 -3.77
N VAL A 104 -10.15 7.53 -4.32
CA VAL A 104 -10.30 8.85 -3.70
C VAL A 104 -11.09 8.77 -2.39
N VAL A 105 -12.24 8.08 -2.39
CA VAL A 105 -13.05 7.89 -1.17
C VAL A 105 -12.27 7.13 -0.10
N ALA A 106 -11.58 6.07 -0.49
CA ALA A 106 -10.73 5.30 0.42
C ALA A 106 -9.57 6.12 0.98
N SER A 107 -8.93 6.96 0.15
CA SER A 107 -7.86 7.85 0.57
C SER A 107 -8.34 8.89 1.60
N LEU A 108 -9.54 9.44 1.43
CA LEU A 108 -10.15 10.33 2.43
C LEU A 108 -10.46 9.58 3.72
N ALA A 109 -11.01 8.37 3.64
CA ALA A 109 -11.28 7.51 4.78
C ALA A 109 -10.00 7.12 5.53
N ALA A 110 -8.90 6.84 4.81
CA ALA A 110 -7.58 6.58 5.37
C ALA A 110 -7.05 7.80 6.13
N ALA A 111 -7.08 8.99 5.51
CA ALA A 111 -6.63 10.22 6.15
C ALA A 111 -7.41 10.54 7.44
N LEU A 112 -8.72 10.35 7.42
CA LEU A 112 -9.58 10.50 8.61
C LEU A 112 -9.24 9.47 9.70
N GLY A 113 -8.97 8.22 9.32
CA GLY A 113 -8.57 7.18 10.26
C GLY A 113 -7.19 7.46 10.87
N ILE A 114 -6.21 7.90 10.08
CA ILE A 114 -4.88 8.31 10.56
C ILE A 114 -4.99 9.49 11.52
N TYR A 115 -5.82 10.49 11.16
CA TYR A 115 -6.15 11.57 12.06
C TYR A 115 -6.70 11.05 13.39
N ALA A 116 -7.74 10.21 13.37
CA ALA A 116 -8.42 9.72 14.56
C ALA A 116 -7.50 8.88 15.48
N VAL A 117 -6.68 8.00 14.90
CA VAL A 117 -5.68 7.21 15.67
C VAL A 117 -4.66 8.14 16.31
N THR A 118 -4.10 9.09 15.55
CA THR A 118 -3.04 9.97 16.04
C THR A 118 -3.57 11.03 17.00
N GLU A 119 -4.78 11.56 16.77
CA GLU A 119 -5.45 12.48 17.70
C GLU A 119 -5.62 11.85 19.09
N ARG A 120 -6.02 10.58 19.13
CA ARG A 120 -6.18 9.83 20.38
C ARG A 120 -4.87 9.70 21.18
N LEU A 121 -3.74 9.66 20.49
CA LEU A 121 -2.41 9.46 21.08
C LEU A 121 -1.66 10.78 21.35
N GLY A 122 -1.89 11.81 20.55
CA GLY A 122 -1.08 13.03 20.56
C GLY A 122 -1.87 14.34 20.49
N GLY A 123 -3.22 14.26 20.43
CA GLY A 123 -4.12 15.40 20.33
C GLY A 123 -4.33 15.90 18.89
N ARG A 124 -5.29 16.81 18.72
CA ARG A 124 -5.81 17.29 17.44
C ARG A 124 -4.74 17.77 16.45
N ARG A 125 -3.74 18.54 16.94
CA ARG A 125 -2.67 19.04 16.08
C ARG A 125 -1.76 17.93 15.56
N ALA A 126 -1.48 16.92 16.39
CA ALA A 126 -0.74 15.74 15.95
C ALA A 126 -1.54 14.92 14.92
N GLY A 127 -2.85 14.78 15.11
CA GLY A 127 -3.73 14.12 14.12
C GLY A 127 -3.67 14.79 12.75
N LEU A 128 -3.79 16.14 12.71
CA LEU A 128 -3.68 16.91 11.46
C LEU A 128 -2.30 16.77 10.81
N ALA A 129 -1.23 16.81 11.60
CA ALA A 129 0.13 16.65 11.09
C ALA A 129 0.35 15.24 10.50
N ALA A 130 -0.12 14.17 11.19
CA ALA A 130 0.03 12.79 10.69
C ALA A 130 -0.73 12.55 9.39
N ALA A 131 -1.98 13.00 9.30
CA ALA A 131 -2.77 12.90 8.08
C ALA A 131 -2.13 13.69 6.92
N GLY A 132 -1.55 14.88 7.22
CA GLY A 132 -0.81 15.67 6.25
C GLY A 132 0.48 14.99 5.78
N LEU A 133 1.28 14.44 6.70
CA LEU A 133 2.51 13.69 6.38
C LEU A 133 2.21 12.47 5.50
N TRP A 134 1.15 11.71 5.80
CA TRP A 134 0.73 10.60 4.97
C TRP A 134 0.33 11.04 3.57
N ALA A 135 -0.43 12.12 3.46
CA ALA A 135 -0.90 12.66 2.18
C ALA A 135 0.23 13.15 1.26
N VAL A 136 1.41 13.41 1.80
CA VAL A 136 2.61 13.89 1.06
C VAL A 136 3.75 12.87 1.07
N TRP A 137 3.48 11.63 1.47
CA TRP A 137 4.48 10.55 1.41
C TRP A 137 4.92 10.31 -0.04
N PRO A 138 6.20 10.00 -0.33
CA PRO A 138 6.68 9.82 -1.70
C PRO A 138 5.86 8.84 -2.55
N GLY A 139 5.40 7.72 -1.97
CA GLY A 139 4.55 6.75 -2.64
C GLY A 139 3.06 7.15 -2.76
N SER A 140 2.66 8.35 -2.30
CA SER A 140 1.24 8.75 -2.27
C SER A 140 0.60 8.97 -3.65
N GLY A 141 1.39 8.95 -4.74
CA GLY A 141 0.87 9.06 -6.11
C GLY A 141 -0.16 8.00 -6.47
N VAL A 142 -0.03 6.79 -5.94
CA VAL A 142 -1.00 5.71 -6.15
C VAL A 142 -2.38 5.96 -5.55
N GLU A 143 -2.48 6.94 -4.64
CA GLU A 143 -3.76 7.34 -4.05
C GLU A 143 -4.68 8.09 -5.04
N TRP A 144 -4.12 8.57 -6.14
CA TRP A 144 -4.83 9.22 -7.25
C TRP A 144 -5.03 8.29 -8.44
N ALA A 145 -4.54 7.06 -8.36
CA ALA A 145 -4.59 6.07 -9.43
C ALA A 145 -5.64 4.98 -9.14
N VAL A 146 -5.90 4.15 -10.12
CA VAL A 146 -6.79 2.98 -10.00
C VAL A 146 -6.06 1.87 -9.27
N TYR A 147 -5.81 2.07 -7.96
CA TYR A 147 -4.97 1.22 -7.12
C TYR A 147 -5.64 0.90 -5.79
N SER A 148 -5.39 -0.29 -5.28
CA SER A 148 -6.01 -0.79 -4.04
C SER A 148 -5.36 -0.28 -2.75
N ASP A 149 -4.29 0.51 -2.86
CA ASP A 149 -3.46 0.94 -1.72
C ASP A 149 -4.22 1.76 -0.70
N SER A 150 -4.94 2.80 -1.16
CA SER A 150 -5.74 3.66 -0.29
C SER A 150 -6.82 2.88 0.47
N LEU A 151 -7.45 1.91 -0.21
CA LEU A 151 -8.47 1.06 0.40
C LEU A 151 -7.88 0.19 1.51
N TYR A 152 -6.69 -0.38 1.27
CA TYR A 152 -5.98 -1.15 2.28
C TYR A 152 -5.61 -0.29 3.49
N VAL A 153 -5.04 0.90 3.28
CA VAL A 153 -4.69 1.82 4.39
C VAL A 153 -5.93 2.20 5.19
N ALA A 154 -7.05 2.50 4.52
CA ALA A 154 -8.31 2.81 5.19
C ALA A 154 -8.76 1.65 6.10
N LEU A 155 -8.81 0.44 5.58
CA LEU A 155 -9.19 -0.75 6.36
C LEU A 155 -8.23 -0.98 7.53
N ALA A 156 -6.91 -0.89 7.30
CA ALA A 156 -5.90 -1.12 8.32
C ALA A 156 -5.96 -0.09 9.46
N VAL A 157 -6.06 1.20 9.13
CA VAL A 157 -6.11 2.24 10.17
C VAL A 157 -7.39 2.18 10.99
N TRP A 158 -8.55 1.90 10.36
CA TRP A 158 -9.80 1.77 11.08
C TRP A 158 -9.87 0.47 11.90
N ALA A 159 -9.23 -0.63 11.45
CA ALA A 159 -9.04 -1.84 12.26
C ALA A 159 -8.19 -1.54 13.51
N CYS A 160 -7.06 -0.85 13.35
CA CYS A 160 -6.23 -0.41 14.48
C CYS A 160 -7.01 0.51 15.42
N HIS A 161 -7.77 1.48 14.89
CA HIS A 161 -8.64 2.36 15.68
C HIS A 161 -9.70 1.57 16.47
N ALA A 162 -10.30 0.55 15.85
CA ALA A 162 -11.28 -0.32 16.49
C ALA A 162 -10.64 -1.11 17.66
N VAL A 163 -9.43 -1.65 17.49
CA VAL A 163 -8.66 -2.29 18.58
C VAL A 163 -8.40 -1.30 19.72
N LEU A 164 -7.92 -0.10 19.41
CA LEU A 164 -7.69 0.96 20.42
C LEU A 164 -8.96 1.37 21.15
N SER A 165 -10.10 1.21 20.49
CA SER A 165 -11.44 1.49 21.05
C SER A 165 -12.12 0.26 21.63
N ARG A 166 -11.43 -0.90 21.73
CA ARG A 166 -11.94 -2.19 22.22
C ARG A 166 -13.17 -2.70 21.45
N ARG A 167 -13.32 -2.28 20.20
CA ARG A 167 -14.38 -2.75 19.28
C ARG A 167 -13.90 -3.96 18.52
N TRP A 168 -13.74 -5.09 19.24
CA TRP A 168 -13.07 -6.29 18.74
C TRP A 168 -13.75 -6.86 17.49
N LEU A 169 -15.07 -6.97 17.44
CA LEU A 169 -15.79 -7.51 16.28
C LEU A 169 -15.56 -6.65 15.04
N THR A 170 -15.60 -5.32 15.19
CA THR A 170 -15.29 -4.38 14.11
C THR A 170 -13.85 -4.54 13.65
N ALA A 171 -12.89 -4.70 14.58
CA ALA A 171 -11.49 -4.92 14.24
C ALA A 171 -11.30 -6.21 13.45
N GLY A 172 -11.89 -7.32 13.89
CA GLY A 172 -11.84 -8.61 13.20
C GLY A 172 -12.44 -8.55 11.80
N LEU A 173 -13.62 -7.92 11.64
CA LEU A 173 -14.30 -7.76 10.36
C LEU A 173 -13.50 -6.90 9.38
N LEU A 174 -13.01 -5.71 9.82
CA LEU A 174 -12.18 -4.85 8.97
C LEU A 174 -10.89 -5.53 8.54
N THR A 175 -10.29 -6.34 9.42
CA THR A 175 -9.08 -7.10 9.10
C THR A 175 -9.37 -8.23 8.11
N CYS A 176 -10.50 -8.93 8.27
CA CYS A 176 -10.97 -9.93 7.32
C CYS A 176 -11.15 -9.32 5.91
N VAL A 177 -11.83 -8.18 5.84
CA VAL A 177 -12.04 -7.44 4.57
C VAL A 177 -10.71 -6.94 3.99
N ALA A 178 -9.77 -6.47 4.83
CA ALA A 178 -8.42 -6.11 4.39
C ALA A 178 -7.66 -7.31 3.79
N GLY A 179 -7.90 -8.52 4.30
CA GLY A 179 -7.38 -9.78 3.77
C GLY A 179 -7.86 -10.10 2.35
N LEU A 180 -9.02 -9.57 1.93
CA LEU A 180 -9.52 -9.65 0.55
C LEU A 180 -8.94 -8.54 -0.37
N ASN A 181 -8.11 -7.65 0.16
CA ASN A 181 -7.55 -6.54 -0.60
C ASN A 181 -6.06 -6.71 -0.96
N ARG A 182 -5.25 -7.24 -0.03
CA ARG A 182 -3.79 -7.40 -0.24
C ARG A 182 -3.20 -8.50 0.66
N PRO A 183 -2.13 -9.20 0.22
CA PRO A 183 -1.47 -10.22 1.04
C PRO A 183 -0.77 -9.63 2.28
N THR A 184 -0.36 -8.36 2.24
CA THR A 184 0.24 -7.64 3.37
C THR A 184 -0.70 -7.50 4.57
N ALA A 185 -1.99 -7.82 4.42
CA ALA A 185 -2.95 -7.95 5.52
C ALA A 185 -2.51 -9.00 6.56
N ALA A 186 -1.59 -9.92 6.23
CA ALA A 186 -0.98 -10.84 7.18
C ALA A 186 -0.37 -10.11 8.40
N ALA A 187 0.28 -8.95 8.19
CA ALA A 187 0.81 -8.13 9.27
C ALA A 187 -0.30 -7.53 10.16
N LEU A 188 -1.40 -7.09 9.55
CA LEU A 188 -2.56 -6.57 10.29
C LEU A 188 -3.27 -7.68 11.08
N ILE A 189 -3.44 -8.86 10.48
CA ILE A 189 -4.00 -10.04 11.14
C ILE A 189 -3.18 -10.36 12.40
N ALA A 190 -1.87 -10.48 12.27
CA ALA A 190 -0.99 -10.75 13.40
C ALA A 190 -1.08 -9.64 14.48
N ALA A 191 -1.16 -8.37 14.09
CA ALA A 191 -1.29 -7.25 15.02
C ALA A 191 -2.61 -7.31 15.82
N VAL A 192 -3.73 -7.63 15.16
CA VAL A 192 -5.04 -7.78 15.81
C VAL A 192 -5.04 -9.00 16.73
N VAL A 193 -4.47 -10.13 16.29
CA VAL A 193 -4.35 -11.35 17.09
C VAL A 193 -3.50 -11.09 18.35
N VAL A 194 -2.32 -10.49 18.22
CA VAL A 194 -1.46 -10.16 19.37
C VAL A 194 -2.17 -9.20 20.33
N ALA A 195 -2.86 -8.18 19.82
CA ALA A 195 -3.60 -7.24 20.65
C ALA A 195 -4.75 -7.94 21.40
N ALA A 196 -5.47 -8.88 20.75
CA ALA A 196 -6.53 -9.67 21.36
C ALA A 196 -5.99 -10.62 22.45
N LEU A 197 -4.87 -11.31 22.17
CA LEU A 197 -4.19 -12.16 23.18
C LEU A 197 -3.77 -11.35 24.41
N LEU A 198 -3.20 -10.16 24.22
CA LEU A 198 -2.84 -9.27 25.33
C LEU A 198 -4.07 -8.77 26.11
N ALA A 199 -5.22 -8.57 25.45
CA ALA A 199 -6.46 -8.21 26.12
C ALA A 199 -6.99 -9.38 26.96
N LEU A 200 -6.96 -10.60 26.45
CA LEU A 200 -7.33 -11.83 27.16
C LEU A 200 -6.42 -12.05 28.37
N TYR A 201 -5.09 -11.97 28.20
CA TYR A 201 -4.12 -12.12 29.28
C TYR A 201 -4.36 -11.12 30.42
N ARG A 202 -4.76 -9.89 30.08
CA ARG A 202 -5.03 -8.83 31.06
C ARG A 202 -6.47 -8.87 31.61
N CYS A 203 -7.30 -9.82 31.21
CA CYS A 203 -8.71 -10.00 31.61
C CYS A 203 -9.56 -8.73 31.47
N ARG A 204 -9.31 -7.91 30.42
CA ARG A 204 -9.91 -6.56 30.31
C ARG A 204 -11.26 -6.50 29.58
N ASP A 205 -11.51 -7.40 28.61
CA ASP A 205 -12.59 -7.22 27.62
C ASP A 205 -13.50 -8.45 27.50
N GLY A 206 -13.46 -9.36 28.48
CA GLY A 206 -14.10 -10.67 28.37
C GLY A 206 -13.42 -11.56 27.33
N ILE A 207 -13.90 -12.79 27.13
CA ILE A 207 -13.22 -13.78 26.27
C ILE A 207 -13.80 -13.77 24.85
N LEU A 208 -15.11 -13.74 24.72
CA LEU A 208 -15.81 -14.03 23.45
C LEU A 208 -15.44 -13.06 22.31
N ARG A 209 -15.45 -11.76 22.57
CA ARG A 209 -15.23 -10.73 21.53
C ARG A 209 -13.79 -10.71 21.00
N PRO A 210 -12.72 -10.73 21.84
CA PRO A 210 -11.36 -10.86 21.35
C PRO A 210 -11.12 -12.16 20.59
N VAL A 211 -11.64 -13.31 21.07
CA VAL A 211 -11.54 -14.61 20.37
C VAL A 211 -12.24 -14.56 19.01
N ALA A 212 -13.46 -14.01 18.94
CA ALA A 212 -14.16 -13.85 17.68
C ALA A 212 -13.37 -12.98 16.66
N ALA A 213 -12.71 -11.91 17.13
CA ALA A 213 -11.84 -11.10 16.28
C ALA A 213 -10.62 -11.89 15.77
N MET A 214 -9.99 -12.71 16.63
CA MET A 214 -8.86 -13.55 16.23
C MET A 214 -9.23 -14.59 15.16
N VAL A 215 -10.43 -15.17 15.27
CA VAL A 215 -10.93 -16.16 14.31
C VAL A 215 -11.34 -15.49 13.00
N ALA A 216 -12.02 -14.34 13.07
CA ALA A 216 -12.51 -13.64 11.88
C ALA A 216 -11.38 -13.00 11.06
N ALA A 217 -10.35 -12.44 11.71
CA ALA A 217 -9.30 -11.67 11.05
C ALA A 217 -8.63 -12.38 9.85
N PRO A 218 -8.22 -13.66 9.92
CA PRO A 218 -7.53 -14.33 8.82
C PRO A 218 -8.45 -14.79 7.68
N LEU A 219 -9.78 -14.85 7.89
CA LEU A 219 -10.70 -15.54 6.99
C LEU A 219 -10.66 -14.98 5.56
N GLY A 220 -10.58 -13.66 5.39
CA GLY A 220 -10.56 -13.06 4.06
C GLY A 220 -9.30 -13.43 3.27
N LEU A 221 -8.14 -13.36 3.90
CA LEU A 221 -6.87 -13.74 3.28
C LEU A 221 -6.86 -15.23 2.92
N LEU A 222 -7.23 -16.07 3.87
CA LEU A 222 -7.26 -17.53 3.67
C LEU A 222 -8.30 -17.95 2.62
N ALA A 223 -9.46 -17.30 2.58
CA ALA A 223 -10.48 -17.56 1.59
C ALA A 223 -9.97 -17.30 0.16
N TYR A 224 -9.29 -16.16 -0.05
CA TYR A 224 -8.75 -15.86 -1.38
C TYR A 224 -7.61 -16.78 -1.78
N LEU A 225 -6.62 -17.00 -0.89
CA LEU A 225 -5.52 -17.92 -1.18
C LEU A 225 -6.01 -19.36 -1.41
N GLY A 226 -6.97 -19.81 -0.61
CA GLY A 226 -7.60 -21.12 -0.78
C GLY A 226 -8.36 -21.24 -2.10
N TRP A 227 -9.08 -20.18 -2.51
CA TRP A 227 -9.78 -20.15 -3.80
C TRP A 227 -8.80 -20.21 -4.97
N VAL A 228 -7.73 -19.39 -4.96
CA VAL A 228 -6.68 -19.43 -6.01
C VAL A 228 -6.04 -20.81 -6.08
N GLY A 229 -5.66 -21.38 -4.93
CA GLY A 229 -5.07 -22.70 -4.86
C GLY A 229 -5.98 -23.79 -5.41
N HIS A 230 -7.28 -23.72 -5.13
CA HIS A 230 -8.28 -24.65 -5.67
C HIS A 230 -8.39 -24.52 -7.20
N GLN A 231 -8.47 -23.29 -7.72
CA GLN A 231 -8.59 -23.04 -9.17
C GLN A 231 -7.34 -23.50 -9.95
N MET A 232 -6.15 -23.29 -9.38
CA MET A 232 -4.88 -23.69 -10.00
C MET A 232 -4.53 -25.17 -9.75
N GLY A 233 -5.30 -25.90 -8.92
CA GLY A 233 -4.95 -27.25 -8.50
C GLY A 233 -3.67 -27.33 -7.64
N ASP A 234 -3.21 -26.20 -7.12
CA ASP A 234 -1.98 -26.07 -6.33
C ASP A 234 -2.13 -24.97 -5.27
N TYR A 235 -2.19 -25.34 -4.00
CA TYR A 235 -2.32 -24.38 -2.89
C TYR A 235 -1.11 -23.46 -2.71
N SER A 236 0.03 -23.75 -3.35
CA SER A 236 1.15 -22.84 -3.49
C SER A 236 1.07 -21.95 -4.73
N GLY A 237 0.05 -22.13 -5.59
CA GLY A 237 -0.09 -21.48 -6.90
C GLY A 237 -0.03 -19.97 -6.86
N TYR A 238 -0.63 -19.32 -5.85
CA TYR A 238 -0.52 -17.88 -5.66
C TYR A 238 0.94 -17.44 -5.52
N PHE A 239 1.72 -18.10 -4.66
CA PHE A 239 3.12 -17.75 -4.42
C PHE A 239 4.01 -18.05 -5.62
N LYS A 240 3.76 -19.16 -6.33
CA LYS A 240 4.44 -19.50 -7.60
C LYS A 240 4.16 -18.43 -8.66
N LEU A 241 2.92 -17.97 -8.76
CA LEU A 241 2.56 -16.90 -9.67
C LEU A 241 3.29 -15.59 -9.32
N GLN A 242 3.34 -15.21 -8.03
CA GLN A 242 4.03 -14.01 -7.60
C GLN A 242 5.53 -14.07 -7.89
N SER A 243 6.21 -15.18 -7.58
CA SER A 243 7.65 -15.32 -7.85
C SER A 243 7.93 -15.40 -9.36
N GLY A 244 7.14 -16.16 -10.11
CA GLY A 244 7.39 -16.39 -11.53
C GLY A 244 6.97 -15.26 -12.47
N ALA A 245 5.92 -14.47 -12.13
CA ALA A 245 5.40 -13.43 -13.01
C ALA A 245 5.83 -12.02 -12.60
N TRP A 246 6.18 -11.79 -11.33
CA TRP A 246 6.59 -10.47 -10.80
C TRP A 246 7.91 -10.50 -10.05
N ALA A 247 8.60 -11.66 -10.00
CA ALA A 247 9.83 -11.86 -9.21
C ALA A 247 9.64 -11.45 -7.74
N HIS A 248 8.43 -11.66 -7.19
CA HIS A 248 8.04 -11.24 -5.87
C HIS A 248 8.02 -12.46 -4.93
N GLU A 249 9.09 -12.63 -4.18
CA GLU A 249 9.26 -13.76 -3.26
C GLU A 249 9.93 -13.36 -1.95
N TRP A 250 9.81 -14.23 -0.95
CA TRP A 250 10.48 -14.04 0.33
C TRP A 250 11.94 -14.47 0.23
N ASP A 251 12.87 -13.52 0.35
CA ASP A 251 14.31 -13.72 0.22
C ASP A 251 15.13 -13.39 1.48
N TYR A 252 14.44 -13.16 2.60
CA TYR A 252 15.04 -12.76 3.88
C TYR A 252 15.73 -11.39 3.84
N GLY A 253 15.36 -10.53 2.91
CA GLY A 253 15.89 -9.17 2.76
C GLY A 253 17.21 -9.09 2.03
N ARG A 254 17.64 -10.16 1.35
CA ARG A 254 18.88 -10.17 0.57
C ARG A 254 18.85 -9.12 -0.53
N HIS A 255 17.79 -9.11 -1.34
CA HIS A 255 17.63 -8.12 -2.41
C HIS A 255 17.63 -6.68 -1.86
N THR A 256 16.93 -6.43 -0.74
CA THR A 256 16.96 -5.10 -0.10
C THR A 256 18.40 -4.69 0.28
N LEU A 257 19.19 -5.60 0.87
CA LEU A 257 20.59 -5.32 1.23
C LEU A 257 21.47 -5.11 0.00
N ASP A 258 21.28 -5.93 -1.03
CA ASP A 258 22.02 -5.80 -2.30
C ASP A 258 21.75 -4.43 -2.94
N VAL A 259 20.49 -3.98 -3.00
CA VAL A 259 20.15 -2.66 -3.53
C VAL A 259 20.74 -1.53 -2.68
N LEU A 260 20.68 -1.62 -1.34
CA LEU A 260 21.25 -0.61 -0.45
C LEU A 260 22.78 -0.44 -0.64
N THR A 261 23.48 -1.46 -1.10
CA THR A 261 24.95 -1.46 -1.28
C THR A 261 25.39 -1.24 -2.71
N SER A 262 24.63 -1.72 -3.71
CA SER A 262 25.02 -1.72 -5.13
C SER A 262 24.50 -0.50 -5.91
N VAL A 263 23.26 -0.09 -5.70
CA VAL A 263 22.66 1.04 -6.43
C VAL A 263 23.40 2.38 -6.18
N PRO A 264 23.83 2.73 -4.94
CA PRO A 264 24.59 3.96 -4.69
C PRO A 264 25.95 4.01 -5.42
N VAL A 265 26.50 2.87 -5.81
CA VAL A 265 27.77 2.78 -6.56
C VAL A 265 27.56 2.49 -8.05
N GLY A 266 26.31 2.58 -8.53
CA GLY A 266 25.97 2.50 -9.95
C GLY A 266 25.80 1.09 -10.50
N HIS A 267 25.61 0.08 -9.64
CA HIS A 267 25.31 -1.28 -10.07
C HIS A 267 23.81 -1.55 -9.93
N PHE A 268 23.17 -1.94 -11.03
CA PHE A 268 21.73 -2.17 -11.13
C PHE A 268 21.48 -3.59 -11.64
N ASP A 269 20.42 -4.23 -11.13
CA ASP A 269 19.91 -5.49 -11.63
C ASP A 269 18.54 -5.31 -12.30
N TYR A 270 17.87 -6.41 -12.65
CA TYR A 270 16.54 -6.36 -13.26
C TYR A 270 15.49 -5.72 -12.35
N LEU A 271 15.61 -5.87 -11.03
CA LEU A 271 14.61 -5.39 -10.04
C LEU A 271 14.96 -4.00 -9.49
N SER A 272 16.16 -3.49 -9.77
CA SER A 272 16.65 -2.16 -9.43
C SER A 272 17.15 -1.41 -10.67
N ALA A 273 16.40 -1.50 -11.77
CA ALA A 273 16.76 -0.92 -13.06
C ALA A 273 16.31 0.54 -13.26
N TRP A 274 15.72 1.15 -12.22
CA TRP A 274 15.19 2.52 -12.26
C TRP A 274 15.92 3.44 -11.27
N PRO A 275 17.14 3.93 -11.62
CA PRO A 275 18.05 4.57 -10.68
C PRO A 275 17.45 5.70 -9.85
N PHE A 276 16.59 6.52 -10.45
CA PHE A 276 15.95 7.62 -9.75
C PHE A 276 14.95 7.14 -8.70
N ALA A 277 14.08 6.18 -9.07
CA ALA A 277 13.11 5.60 -8.13
C ALA A 277 13.81 4.78 -7.04
N ASP A 278 14.86 4.04 -7.40
CA ASP A 278 15.62 3.20 -6.48
C ASP A 278 16.39 4.02 -5.43
N LEU A 279 17.04 5.12 -5.82
CA LEU A 279 17.72 6.03 -4.89
C LEU A 279 16.73 6.72 -3.93
N ILE A 280 15.58 7.14 -4.43
CA ILE A 280 14.51 7.66 -3.55
C ILE A 280 14.00 6.55 -2.62
N GLY A 281 13.84 5.33 -3.15
CA GLY A 281 13.48 4.15 -2.37
C GLY A 281 14.44 3.88 -1.20
N ILE A 282 15.75 3.95 -1.45
CA ILE A 282 16.80 3.85 -0.41
C ILE A 282 16.58 4.91 0.66
N GLY A 283 16.41 6.17 0.28
CA GLY A 283 16.15 7.26 1.22
C GLY A 283 14.89 7.03 2.05
N VAL A 284 13.83 6.51 1.43
CA VAL A 284 12.56 6.18 2.09
C VAL A 284 12.73 5.01 3.08
N VAL A 285 13.49 3.97 2.75
CA VAL A 285 13.80 2.85 3.66
C VAL A 285 14.58 3.35 4.87
N LEU A 286 15.65 4.12 4.66
CA LEU A 286 16.45 4.68 5.74
C LEU A 286 15.61 5.59 6.66
N LEU A 287 14.74 6.41 6.07
CA LEU A 287 13.80 7.25 6.83
C LEU A 287 12.83 6.38 7.64
N ALA A 288 12.25 5.33 7.04
CA ALA A 288 11.32 4.43 7.72
C ALA A 288 11.99 3.73 8.92
N LEU A 289 13.23 3.27 8.77
CA LEU A 289 14.00 2.67 9.86
C LEU A 289 14.31 3.68 10.99
N ALA A 290 14.69 4.91 10.63
CA ALA A 290 14.90 5.98 11.61
C ALA A 290 13.61 6.32 12.38
N LEU A 291 12.47 6.41 11.66
CA LEU A 291 11.16 6.64 12.27
C LEU A 291 10.70 5.48 13.13
N LEU A 292 11.04 4.24 12.78
CA LEU A 292 10.78 3.07 13.61
C LEU A 292 11.53 3.18 14.95
N LEU A 293 12.81 3.57 14.95
CA LEU A 293 13.57 3.75 16.18
C LEU A 293 12.93 4.82 17.08
N LEU A 294 12.44 5.91 16.49
CA LEU A 294 11.72 6.95 17.23
C LEU A 294 10.36 6.44 17.74
N LEU A 295 9.65 5.64 16.93
CA LEU A 295 8.37 5.05 17.32
C LEU A 295 8.54 4.07 18.50
N ILE A 296 9.58 3.24 18.49
CA ILE A 296 9.91 2.34 19.61
C ILE A 296 10.09 3.12 20.91
N ARG A 297 10.79 4.26 20.87
CA ARG A 297 10.98 5.12 22.05
C ARG A 297 9.66 5.68 22.60
N LEU A 298 8.67 5.91 21.75
CA LEU A 298 7.35 6.38 22.16
C LEU A 298 6.48 5.30 22.81
N ARG A 299 6.85 4.02 22.69
CA ARG A 299 6.13 2.86 23.23
C ARG A 299 4.63 2.91 22.87
N PRO A 300 4.27 2.95 21.58
CA PRO A 300 2.87 3.02 21.17
C PRO A 300 2.12 1.75 21.56
N PRO A 301 0.77 1.74 21.50
CA PRO A 301 -0.03 0.53 21.70
C PRO A 301 0.45 -0.63 20.82
N ALA A 302 0.39 -1.86 21.39
CA ALA A 302 0.95 -3.07 20.75
C ALA A 302 0.45 -3.30 19.33
N VAL A 303 -0.84 -3.04 19.04
CA VAL A 303 -1.40 -3.19 17.70
C VAL A 303 -0.64 -2.34 16.66
N LEU A 304 -0.28 -1.10 16.99
CA LEU A 304 0.45 -0.21 16.08
C LEU A 304 1.91 -0.68 15.91
N MET A 305 2.55 -1.09 17.00
CA MET A 305 3.94 -1.56 16.96
C MET A 305 4.07 -2.84 16.16
N VAL A 306 3.25 -3.86 16.47
CA VAL A 306 3.28 -5.16 15.77
C VAL A 306 2.95 -4.99 14.29
N TYR A 307 1.91 -4.21 13.97
CA TYR A 307 1.56 -3.89 12.59
C TYR A 307 2.73 -3.26 11.83
N THR A 308 3.37 -2.25 12.43
CA THR A 308 4.50 -1.54 11.80
C THR A 308 5.69 -2.47 11.58
N VAL A 309 6.11 -3.20 12.60
CA VAL A 309 7.27 -4.08 12.51
C VAL A 309 7.04 -5.19 11.49
N LEU A 310 5.89 -5.87 11.57
CA LEU A 310 5.61 -6.98 10.64
C LEU A 310 5.40 -6.50 9.20
N THR A 311 4.81 -5.32 8.97
CA THR A 311 4.72 -4.76 7.62
C THR A 311 6.12 -4.42 7.08
N LEU A 312 7.00 -3.81 7.88
CA LEU A 312 8.39 -3.59 7.47
C LEU A 312 9.12 -4.90 7.18
N VAL A 313 8.96 -5.90 8.02
CA VAL A 313 9.56 -7.23 7.79
C VAL A 313 9.07 -7.83 6.48
N LEU A 314 7.76 -7.79 6.21
CA LEU A 314 7.22 -8.31 4.95
C LEU A 314 7.73 -7.54 3.73
N VAL A 315 7.79 -6.21 3.79
CA VAL A 315 8.21 -5.39 2.64
C VAL A 315 9.71 -5.50 2.41
N LEU A 316 10.53 -5.36 3.46
CA LEU A 316 11.99 -5.37 3.31
C LEU A 316 12.59 -6.78 3.25
N GLY A 317 11.83 -7.79 3.70
CA GLY A 317 12.21 -9.20 3.67
C GLY A 317 11.85 -9.90 2.36
N SER A 318 11.19 -9.21 1.42
CA SER A 318 10.80 -9.77 0.14
C SER A 318 11.54 -9.12 -1.02
N GLN A 319 11.99 -9.94 -1.96
CA GLN A 319 12.45 -9.50 -3.27
C GLN A 319 11.27 -8.89 -4.03
N GLN A 320 11.51 -7.76 -4.69
CA GLN A 320 10.49 -7.03 -5.46
C GLN A 320 11.15 -5.94 -6.32
N ILE A 321 10.41 -5.31 -7.23
CA ILE A 321 10.87 -4.10 -7.92
C ILE A 321 11.10 -3.02 -6.86
N PHE A 322 12.38 -2.65 -6.63
CA PHE A 322 12.76 -1.84 -5.46
C PHE A 322 12.24 -0.40 -5.55
N GLY A 323 12.16 0.18 -6.74
CA GLY A 323 11.60 1.51 -6.96
C GLY A 323 10.19 1.71 -6.36
N ASN A 324 9.43 0.61 -6.18
CA ASN A 324 8.08 0.60 -5.60
C ASN A 324 8.09 0.65 -4.06
N VAL A 325 9.22 0.52 -3.39
CA VAL A 325 9.27 0.43 -1.92
C VAL A 325 8.59 1.63 -1.24
N SER A 326 8.67 2.81 -1.85
CA SER A 326 7.99 4.01 -1.33
C SER A 326 6.47 3.82 -1.25
N ARG A 327 5.86 3.12 -2.22
CA ARG A 327 4.45 2.75 -2.27
C ARG A 327 4.14 1.65 -1.24
N TYR A 328 4.97 0.60 -1.18
CA TYR A 328 4.75 -0.51 -0.25
C TYR A 328 4.86 -0.11 1.22
N LEU A 329 5.56 0.98 1.52
CA LEU A 329 5.63 1.56 2.86
C LEU A 329 4.51 2.57 3.17
N LEU A 330 3.64 2.90 2.20
CA LEU A 330 2.48 3.80 2.38
C LEU A 330 1.52 3.36 3.52
N PRO A 331 1.29 2.05 3.77
CA PRO A 331 0.46 1.58 4.88
C PRO A 331 1.04 1.82 6.27
N LEU A 332 2.31 2.18 6.40
CA LEU A 332 3.01 2.35 7.68
C LEU A 332 2.68 3.68 8.36
N PHE A 333 1.40 4.05 8.40
CA PHE A 333 0.94 5.28 9.04
C PHE A 333 1.43 5.47 10.49
N PRO A 334 1.69 4.43 11.32
CA PRO A 334 2.20 4.65 12.67
C PRO A 334 3.61 5.28 12.70
N LEU A 335 4.40 5.14 11.63
CA LEU A 335 5.72 5.81 11.52
C LEU A 335 5.61 7.33 11.52
N PHE A 336 4.46 7.89 11.16
CA PHE A 336 4.26 9.34 11.21
C PHE A 336 4.02 9.88 12.61
N LEU A 337 3.70 9.03 13.61
CA LEU A 337 3.42 9.45 14.98
C LEU A 337 4.57 10.27 15.62
N PRO A 338 5.85 9.86 15.57
CA PRO A 338 6.96 10.66 16.11
C PRO A 338 7.06 12.05 15.47
N LEU A 339 7.00 12.12 14.13
CA LEU A 339 7.04 13.39 13.41
C LEU A 339 5.83 14.26 13.71
N ALA A 340 4.64 13.69 13.76
CA ALA A 340 3.41 14.41 14.06
C ALA A 340 3.45 15.03 15.46
N LEU A 341 4.01 14.31 16.44
CA LEU A 341 4.22 14.83 17.79
C LEU A 341 5.27 15.97 17.84
N ALA A 342 6.29 15.93 17.01
CA ALA A 342 7.25 17.02 16.86
C ALA A 342 6.60 18.25 16.17
N LEU A 343 5.95 18.02 15.03
CA LEU A 343 5.36 19.06 14.19
C LEU A 343 4.14 19.75 14.82
N ARG A 344 3.45 19.13 15.80
CA ARG A 344 2.30 19.74 16.50
C ARG A 344 2.63 21.07 17.19
N ARG A 345 3.92 21.35 17.41
CA ARG A 345 4.40 22.60 18.02
C ARG A 345 4.49 23.77 17.03
N LEU A 346 4.50 23.47 15.73
CA LEU A 346 4.54 24.49 14.69
C LEU A 346 3.20 25.23 14.61
N SER A 347 3.25 26.51 14.18
CA SER A 347 2.03 27.21 13.80
C SER A 347 1.39 26.52 12.58
N LEU A 348 0.09 26.69 12.40
CA LEU A 348 -0.63 26.11 11.27
C LEU A 348 -0.02 26.57 9.93
N THR A 349 0.40 27.84 9.84
CA THR A 349 1.02 28.40 8.63
C THR A 349 2.32 27.68 8.28
N HIS A 350 3.24 27.52 9.25
CA HIS A 350 4.50 26.82 9.02
C HIS A 350 4.28 25.34 8.67
N LEU A 351 3.32 24.67 9.32
CA LEU A 351 2.96 23.30 9.01
C LEU A 351 2.43 23.17 7.57
N LEU A 352 1.54 24.07 7.15
CA LEU A 352 0.98 24.06 5.79
C LEU A 352 2.03 24.40 4.73
N MET A 353 2.96 25.33 5.01
CA MET A 353 4.09 25.61 4.11
C MET A 353 4.98 24.37 3.92
N LEU A 354 5.39 23.75 5.02
CA LEU A 354 6.23 22.53 4.99
C LEU A 354 5.54 21.41 4.20
N LEU A 355 4.29 21.13 4.53
CA LEU A 355 3.51 20.09 3.85
C LEU A 355 3.19 20.46 2.39
N GLY A 356 3.04 21.75 2.07
CA GLY A 356 2.85 22.23 0.69
C GLY A 356 4.08 21.95 -0.19
N ILE A 357 5.27 22.27 0.32
CA ILE A 357 6.54 21.94 -0.37
C ILE A 357 6.68 20.44 -0.52
N ALA A 358 6.42 19.66 0.53
CA ALA A 358 6.46 18.22 0.48
C ALA A 358 5.44 17.63 -0.51
N ALA A 359 4.25 18.23 -0.65
CA ALA A 359 3.23 17.82 -1.62
C ALA A 359 3.70 18.03 -3.06
N LEU A 360 4.36 19.16 -3.34
CA LEU A 360 4.97 19.40 -4.66
C LEU A 360 6.06 18.38 -4.97
N ALA A 361 6.98 18.15 -4.03
CA ALA A 361 8.06 17.17 -4.20
C ALA A 361 7.53 15.74 -4.39
N SER A 362 6.58 15.31 -3.54
CA SER A 362 5.94 13.99 -3.63
C SER A 362 5.14 13.83 -4.92
N GLY A 363 4.38 14.84 -5.34
CA GLY A 363 3.64 14.82 -6.61
C GLY A 363 4.57 14.75 -7.81
N SER A 364 5.68 15.50 -7.79
CA SER A 364 6.71 15.47 -8.83
C SER A 364 7.38 14.10 -8.93
N TYR A 365 7.76 13.53 -7.79
CA TYR A 365 8.30 12.17 -7.75
C TYR A 365 7.29 11.14 -8.25
N ALA A 366 6.05 11.20 -7.78
CA ALA A 366 5.01 10.27 -8.23
C ALA A 366 4.79 10.34 -9.74
N GLY A 367 4.61 11.55 -10.30
CA GLY A 367 4.31 11.72 -11.71
C GLY A 367 5.45 11.34 -12.64
N TYR A 368 6.65 11.74 -12.30
CA TYR A 368 7.80 11.54 -13.16
C TYR A 368 8.70 10.37 -12.70
N GLY A 369 9.08 10.35 -11.44
CA GLY A 369 9.99 9.31 -10.94
C GLY A 369 9.35 7.92 -10.87
N LEU A 370 8.09 7.85 -10.45
CA LEU A 370 7.43 6.56 -10.21
C LEU A 370 6.61 6.09 -11.42
N PHE A 371 5.78 6.95 -12.02
CA PHE A 371 4.89 6.55 -13.13
C PHE A 371 5.53 6.68 -14.51
N GLU A 372 6.48 7.59 -14.72
CA GLU A 372 7.13 7.78 -16.02
C GLU A 372 8.47 7.05 -16.12
N LEU A 373 9.39 7.27 -15.17
CA LEU A 373 10.73 6.68 -15.16
C LEU A 373 10.82 5.35 -14.40
N GLY A 374 9.75 4.91 -13.72
CA GLY A 374 9.72 3.71 -12.90
C GLY A 374 8.56 2.80 -13.23
N VAL A 375 8.27 1.92 -12.28
CA VAL A 375 7.07 1.09 -12.22
C VAL A 375 6.38 1.45 -10.91
N PRO A 376 5.13 1.93 -10.90
CA PRO A 376 4.44 2.34 -9.68
C PRO A 376 3.93 1.16 -8.84
#